data_cc92fdbc8262c4e2990e73c77e8d4210
#
_entry.id   cc92fdbc8262c4e2990e73c77e8d4210
#
_cell.length_a   1.000
_cell.length_b   1.000
_cell.length_c   1.000
_cell.angle_alpha   90.00
_cell.angle_beta   90.00
_cell.angle_gamma   90.00
#
_symmetry.space_group_name_H-M   'P 1'
#
loop_
_entity.id
_entity.type
_entity.pdbx_description
1 polymer ?
#
loop_
_entity_poly.entity_id
_entity_poly.type
_entity_poly.pdbx_seq_one_letter_code
_entity_poly.pdbx_strand_id
1 'polypeptide(L)'
;RIESDESEQSAKAMQDENLRLLEENTDLSRELDTWVTKAEDLTSQLSAVTKERDRLIRKSDFVDAHIAFIENDGTGYYHVYSCSHFKAESYWAFSVNLAISRGYTACPYCH
;
A
#
# COMPACT_ATOMS: atom_id res chain seq x y z
N ARG A 1 -2.80 -64.19 -28.68
CA ARG A 1 -2.53 -63.33 -29.83
C ARG A 1 -1.78 -62.09 -29.37
N ILE A 2 -0.57 -62.03 -29.73
CA ILE A 2 0.37 -61.05 -29.25
C ILE A 2 -0.03 -59.63 -29.69
N GLU A 3 -0.44 -59.44 -30.93
CA GLU A 3 -0.82 -58.11 -31.48
C GLU A 3 -2.07 -57.56 -30.80
N SER A 4 -3.04 -58.38 -30.47
CA SER A 4 -4.27 -57.94 -29.75
C SER A 4 -3.96 -57.54 -28.33
N ASP A 5 -3.09 -58.29 -27.64
CA ASP A 5 -2.69 -57.99 -26.27
C ASP A 5 -1.85 -56.70 -26.20
N GLU A 6 -0.96 -56.50 -27.13
CA GLU A 6 -0.16 -55.26 -27.24
C GLU A 6 -1.05 -54.05 -27.50
N SER A 7 -2.06 -54.20 -28.38
CA SER A 7 -3.01 -53.14 -28.67
C SER A 7 -3.86 -52.77 -27.47
N GLU A 8 -4.33 -53.77 -26.72
CA GLU A 8 -5.12 -53.56 -25.51
C GLU A 8 -4.29 -52.86 -24.44
N GLN A 9 -3.05 -53.28 -24.25
CA GLN A 9 -2.12 -52.66 -23.29
C GLN A 9 -1.80 -51.23 -23.64
N SER A 10 -1.62 -50.94 -24.93
CA SER A 10 -1.40 -49.59 -25.40
C SER A 10 -2.61 -48.70 -25.19
N ALA A 11 -3.82 -49.21 -25.45
CA ALA A 11 -5.06 -48.45 -25.22
C ALA A 11 -5.25 -48.13 -23.75
N LYS A 12 -4.98 -49.10 -22.88
CA LYS A 12 -5.06 -48.92 -21.41
C LYS A 12 -4.07 -47.89 -20.92
N ALA A 13 -2.82 -47.93 -21.43
CA ALA A 13 -1.81 -46.94 -21.07
C ALA A 13 -2.21 -45.54 -21.48
N MET A 14 -2.83 -45.38 -22.65
CA MET A 14 -3.35 -44.08 -23.10
C MET A 14 -4.49 -43.58 -22.21
N GLN A 15 -5.40 -44.46 -21.81
CA GLN A 15 -6.48 -44.11 -20.88
C GLN A 15 -5.94 -43.66 -19.54
N ASP A 16 -5.00 -44.39 -18.98
CA ASP A 16 -4.38 -44.04 -17.71
C ASP A 16 -3.68 -42.69 -17.77
N GLU A 17 -2.95 -42.39 -18.87
CA GLU A 17 -2.32 -41.13 -19.12
C GLU A 17 -3.33 -40.00 -19.26
N ASN A 18 -4.42 -40.22 -19.96
CA ASN A 18 -5.50 -39.22 -20.14
C ASN A 18 -6.15 -38.89 -18.79
N LEU A 19 -6.37 -39.87 -17.94
CA LEU A 19 -6.93 -39.63 -16.61
C LEU A 19 -5.94 -38.83 -15.74
N ARG A 20 -4.67 -39.16 -15.80
CA ARG A 20 -3.62 -38.42 -15.10
C ARG A 20 -3.58 -36.95 -15.52
N LEU A 21 -3.60 -36.70 -16.83
CA LEU A 21 -3.58 -35.35 -17.38
C LEU A 21 -4.84 -34.57 -17.01
N LEU A 22 -5.99 -35.24 -17.00
CA LEU A 22 -7.26 -34.60 -16.58
C LEU A 22 -7.21 -34.19 -15.11
N GLU A 23 -6.67 -35.04 -14.24
CA GLU A 23 -6.49 -34.69 -12.82
C GLU A 23 -5.54 -33.53 -12.64
N GLU A 24 -4.39 -33.54 -13.33
CA GLU A 24 -3.44 -32.43 -13.30
C GLU A 24 -4.07 -31.13 -13.78
N ASN A 25 -4.83 -31.17 -14.88
CA ASN A 25 -5.50 -29.98 -15.42
C ASN A 25 -6.53 -29.44 -14.44
N THR A 26 -7.27 -30.32 -13.74
CA THR A 26 -8.23 -29.91 -12.72
C THR A 26 -7.54 -29.25 -11.54
N ASP A 27 -6.42 -29.80 -11.07
CA ASP A 27 -5.65 -29.26 -9.97
C ASP A 27 -5.04 -27.91 -10.35
N LEU A 28 -4.49 -27.78 -11.56
CA LEU A 28 -3.95 -26.53 -12.06
C LEU A 28 -5.02 -25.45 -12.22
N SER A 29 -6.23 -25.82 -12.65
CA SER A 29 -7.37 -24.88 -12.73
C SER A 29 -7.77 -24.35 -11.37
N ARG A 30 -7.79 -25.22 -10.35
CA ARG A 30 -8.09 -24.79 -8.97
C ARG A 30 -7.01 -23.87 -8.44
N GLU A 31 -5.76 -24.19 -8.68
CA GLU A 31 -4.62 -23.37 -8.27
C GLU A 31 -4.67 -22.01 -8.95
N LEU A 32 -4.96 -21.98 -10.25
CA LEU A 32 -5.12 -20.74 -10.99
C LEU A 32 -6.24 -19.87 -10.42
N ASP A 33 -7.41 -20.46 -10.15
CA ASP A 33 -8.52 -19.74 -9.54
C ASP A 33 -8.15 -19.13 -8.18
N THR A 34 -7.40 -19.89 -7.37
CA THR A 34 -6.91 -19.41 -6.08
C THR A 34 -5.99 -18.20 -6.25
N TRP A 35 -5.05 -18.27 -7.19
CA TRP A 35 -4.13 -17.16 -7.44
C TRP A 35 -4.82 -15.95 -8.04
N VAL A 36 -5.79 -16.14 -8.93
CA VAL A 36 -6.60 -15.04 -9.48
C VAL A 36 -7.36 -14.33 -8.38
N THR A 37 -8.01 -15.09 -7.48
CA THR A 37 -8.75 -14.51 -6.34
C THR A 37 -7.82 -13.72 -5.42
N LYS A 38 -6.64 -14.26 -5.12
CA LYS A 38 -5.64 -13.55 -4.33
C LYS A 38 -5.15 -12.27 -5.00
N ALA A 39 -4.91 -12.31 -6.32
CA ALA A 39 -4.48 -11.15 -7.08
C ALA A 39 -5.54 -10.05 -7.09
N GLU A 40 -6.81 -10.42 -7.26
CA GLU A 40 -7.94 -9.47 -7.20
C GLU A 40 -8.06 -8.83 -5.82
N ASP A 41 -7.94 -9.63 -4.76
CA ASP A 41 -7.98 -9.15 -3.38
C ASP A 41 -6.83 -8.18 -3.08
N LEU A 42 -5.61 -8.54 -3.47
CA LEU A 42 -4.44 -7.67 -3.31
C LEU A 42 -4.58 -6.37 -4.09
N THR A 43 -5.13 -6.42 -5.29
CA THR A 43 -5.41 -5.23 -6.10
C THR A 43 -6.39 -4.30 -5.40
N SER A 44 -7.46 -4.86 -4.82
CA SER A 44 -8.44 -4.08 -4.05
C SER A 44 -7.82 -3.45 -2.80
N GLN A 45 -7.01 -4.21 -2.06
CA GLN A 45 -6.30 -3.71 -0.89
C GLN A 45 -5.33 -2.60 -1.26
N LEU A 46 -4.57 -2.77 -2.34
CA LEU A 46 -3.63 -1.76 -2.83
C LEU A 46 -4.37 -0.47 -3.21
N SER A 47 -5.50 -0.58 -3.89
CA SER A 47 -6.31 0.58 -4.27
C SER A 47 -6.79 1.33 -3.03
N ALA A 48 -7.28 0.62 -2.01
CA ALA A 48 -7.74 1.24 -0.75
C ALA A 48 -6.60 1.94 0.00
N VAL A 49 -5.45 1.28 0.11
CA VAL A 49 -4.26 1.85 0.76
C VAL A 49 -3.75 3.07 0.00
N THR A 50 -3.74 3.01 -1.33
CA THR A 50 -3.31 4.15 -2.18
C THR A 50 -4.21 5.36 -1.97
N LYS A 51 -5.53 5.18 -1.93
CA LYS A 51 -6.49 6.25 -1.67
C LYS A 51 -6.28 6.86 -0.28
N GLU A 52 -6.07 6.03 0.73
CA GLU A 52 -5.81 6.49 2.09
C GLU A 52 -4.49 7.24 2.18
N ARG A 53 -3.43 6.74 1.52
CA ARG A 53 -2.15 7.44 1.42
C ARG A 53 -2.31 8.82 0.80
N ASP A 54 -3.02 8.91 -0.33
CA ASP A 54 -3.22 10.17 -1.03
C ASP A 54 -4.01 11.17 -0.17
N ARG A 55 -5.00 10.68 0.57
CA ARG A 55 -5.77 11.50 1.52
C ARG A 55 -4.89 12.06 2.63
N LEU A 56 -4.03 11.22 3.20
CA LEU A 56 -3.12 11.60 4.28
C LEU A 56 -2.04 12.58 3.77
N ILE A 57 -1.52 12.36 2.57
CA ILE A 57 -0.56 13.28 1.95
C ILE A 57 -1.20 14.66 1.76
N ARG A 58 -2.43 14.73 1.24
CA ARG A 58 -3.13 16.02 1.07
C ARG A 58 -3.33 16.72 2.39
N LYS A 59 -3.68 16.00 3.46
CA LYS A 59 -3.81 16.59 4.80
C LYS A 59 -2.48 17.11 5.30
N SER A 60 -1.43 16.32 5.17
CA SER A 60 -0.08 16.69 5.59
C SER A 60 0.41 17.92 4.85
N ASP A 61 0.25 17.95 3.53
CA ASP A 61 0.65 19.08 2.69
C ASP A 61 -0.11 20.34 3.07
N PHE A 62 -1.41 20.23 3.32
CA PHE A 62 -2.22 21.36 3.77
C PHE A 62 -1.73 21.92 5.10
N VAL A 63 -1.49 21.02 6.06
CA VAL A 63 -1.01 21.42 7.40
C VAL A 63 0.35 22.09 7.28
N ASP A 64 1.29 21.51 6.55
CA ASP A 64 2.63 22.07 6.39
C ASP A 64 2.63 23.41 5.64
N ALA A 65 1.72 23.58 4.68
CA ALA A 65 1.64 24.81 3.89
C ALA A 65 0.92 25.95 4.61
N HIS A 66 -0.05 25.66 5.48
CA HIS A 66 -0.98 26.67 6.01
C HIS A 66 -0.96 26.85 7.52
N ILE A 67 -0.47 25.85 8.26
CA ILE A 67 -0.48 25.88 9.72
C ILE A 67 0.94 26.04 10.25
N ALA A 68 1.11 27.05 11.10
CA ALA A 68 2.35 27.32 11.81
C ALA A 68 2.22 26.78 13.25
N PHE A 69 3.17 25.95 13.65
CA PHE A 69 3.26 25.40 15.01
C PHE A 69 4.33 26.17 15.78
N ILE A 70 3.96 26.77 16.87
CA ILE A 70 4.84 27.61 17.68
C ILE A 70 5.03 26.92 19.03
N GLU A 71 6.23 26.47 19.29
CA GLU A 71 6.54 25.88 20.59
C GLU A 71 6.62 26.95 21.68
N ASN A 72 6.19 26.60 22.88
CA ASN A 72 6.27 27.48 24.03
C ASN A 72 7.67 27.40 24.68
N ASP A 73 8.69 27.70 23.88
CA ASP A 73 10.10 27.66 24.28
C ASP A 73 10.78 29.04 24.24
N GLY A 74 10.05 30.06 23.83
CA GLY A 74 10.55 31.43 23.77
C GLY A 74 11.44 31.76 22.59
N THR A 75 11.64 30.84 21.63
CA THR A 75 12.49 31.08 20.46
C THR A 75 11.87 32.02 19.43
N GLY A 76 10.52 32.10 19.38
CA GLY A 76 9.82 32.93 18.41
C GLY A 76 9.79 32.37 17.01
N TYR A 77 10.14 31.10 16.81
CA TYR A 77 10.06 30.42 15.52
C TYR A 77 8.75 29.68 15.38
N TYR A 78 8.22 29.64 14.17
CA TYR A 78 7.13 28.71 13.84
C TYR A 78 7.67 27.56 12.98
N HIS A 79 7.10 26.38 13.18
CA HIS A 79 7.53 25.14 12.56
C HIS A 79 6.42 24.55 11.70
N VAL A 80 6.79 23.72 10.70
CA VAL A 80 5.87 22.77 10.10
C VAL A 80 5.75 21.54 11.02
N TYR A 81 4.65 20.81 10.91
CA TYR A 81 4.42 19.64 11.75
C TYR A 81 5.55 18.60 11.64
N SER A 82 6.08 18.41 10.45
CA SER A 82 7.13 17.43 10.16
C SER A 82 8.54 17.88 10.54
N CYS A 83 8.71 19.09 11.05
CA CYS A 83 10.02 19.61 11.43
C CYS A 83 10.63 18.80 12.58
N SER A 84 11.89 18.37 12.43
CA SER A 84 12.60 17.62 13.46
C SER A 84 12.83 18.42 14.74
N HIS A 85 12.79 19.74 14.67
CA HIS A 85 12.93 20.64 15.80
C HIS A 85 11.63 20.94 16.53
N PHE A 86 10.51 20.46 16.00
CA PHE A 86 9.20 20.60 16.64
C PHE A 86 8.93 19.40 17.54
N LYS A 87 8.88 19.62 18.84
CA LYS A 87 8.70 18.55 19.84
C LYS A 87 7.25 18.20 20.13
N ALA A 88 6.32 19.07 19.77
CA ALA A 88 4.88 18.89 19.96
C ALA A 88 4.45 18.64 21.43
N GLU A 89 5.20 19.13 22.38
CA GLU A 89 4.90 18.99 23.81
C GLU A 89 3.97 20.09 24.34
N SER A 90 4.33 21.34 24.10
CA SER A 90 3.54 22.51 24.44
C SER A 90 3.65 23.52 23.29
N TYR A 91 2.56 23.77 22.63
CA TYR A 91 2.57 24.58 21.42
C TYR A 91 1.23 25.26 21.16
N TRP A 92 1.29 26.26 20.29
CA TRP A 92 0.10 26.85 19.67
C TRP A 92 0.12 26.55 18.18
N ALA A 93 -1.05 26.46 17.58
CA ALA A 93 -1.22 26.28 16.15
C ALA A 93 -2.00 27.47 15.59
N PHE A 94 -1.39 28.20 14.66
CA PHE A 94 -2.01 29.34 13.98
C PHE A 94 -1.93 29.13 12.48
N SER A 95 -2.72 29.89 11.71
CA SER A 95 -2.42 30.00 10.30
C SER A 95 -1.05 30.68 10.13
N VAL A 96 -0.33 30.35 9.04
CA VAL A 96 0.98 30.95 8.77
C VAL A 96 0.87 32.49 8.74
N ASN A 97 -0.18 33.03 8.10
CA ASN A 97 -0.38 34.47 8.03
C ASN A 97 -0.55 35.10 9.42
N LEU A 98 -1.30 34.46 10.30
CA LEU A 98 -1.48 34.97 11.66
C LEU A 98 -0.16 34.91 12.46
N ALA A 99 0.59 33.83 12.32
CA ALA A 99 1.88 33.71 12.98
C ALA A 99 2.85 34.82 12.56
N ILE A 100 2.93 35.08 11.27
CA ILE A 100 3.75 36.19 10.74
C ILE A 100 3.28 37.56 11.28
N SER A 101 1.97 37.79 11.30
CA SER A 101 1.41 39.04 11.81
C SER A 101 1.66 39.25 13.30
N ARG A 102 1.87 38.21 14.04
CA ARG A 102 2.22 38.22 15.49
C ARG A 102 3.70 38.30 15.76
N GLY A 103 4.53 38.40 14.72
CA GLY A 103 5.97 38.56 14.84
C GLY A 103 6.79 37.29 14.91
N TYR A 104 6.18 36.12 14.68
CA TYR A 104 6.93 34.87 14.61
C TYR A 104 7.63 34.73 13.26
N THR A 105 8.77 34.08 13.26
CA THR A 105 9.58 33.86 12.06
C THR A 105 9.70 32.36 11.77
N ALA A 106 9.88 32.04 10.49
CA ALA A 106 10.05 30.63 10.08
C ALA A 106 11.28 30.00 10.70
N CYS A 107 11.14 28.77 11.19
CA CYS A 107 12.28 28.01 11.66
C CYS A 107 13.26 27.77 10.51
N PRO A 108 14.56 28.08 10.66
CA PRO A 108 15.53 27.94 9.58
C PRO A 108 15.78 26.49 9.15
N TYR A 109 15.36 25.52 9.97
CA TYR A 109 15.56 24.08 9.68
C TYR A 109 14.39 23.46 8.93
N CYS A 110 13.20 24.01 9.00
CA CYS A 110 12.01 23.47 8.31
C CYS A 110 11.56 24.31 7.09
N HIS A 111 12.18 25.40 6.80
CA HIS A 111 11.81 26.30 5.69
C HIS A 111 12.99 26.72 4.83
#